data_b15e7a0c8fbd30e602d67a81123b0002
#
_entry.id   b15e7a0c8fbd30e602d67a81123b0002
#
_cell.length_a   1.000
_cell.length_b   1.000
_cell.length_c   1.000
_cell.angle_alpha   90.00
_cell.angle_beta   90.00
_cell.angle_gamma   90.00
#
_symmetry.space_group_name_H-M   'P 1'
#
loop_
_entity.id
_entity.type
_entity.pdbx_description
1 polymer ?
#
loop_
_entity_poly.entity_id
_entity_poly.type
_entity_poly.pdbx_seq_one_letter_code
_entity_poly.pdbx_strand_id
1 'polypeptide(L)'
;MNQEILQAYLRQEETPAYIFDLDMLKSRVQMMKTILGERAEICFAMKANPFLIGPLKDVADKFEVCSPGEFHICETVGIPMERIVLSGVNKEKCDIAHAMHTYGNAGVYTIESRKHLELLEMCAKEENITINALIRVTSGNQFGIDEEEIFDIVSKKDYYPHVRIEGIQCYSGTQKKKFSKIEKELHWLDDILTRLKETCDYNAEVLEYGPGFYIPYFENEDEVDDEALLQQFADTLATLKFQGKITLEMGRYIAAYCGYYVTRIVDQKVNHGQNYCIVDGGLNHLNYYGQAMAMKMPHHKHIPDAPSEASDEQSDEQSEVLWNICGSLCTVNDVLVKQMPLKHAKIGDALVFERVGAYSVTEGIYLFLSRRMPRILFWSEKDGFTEARKATESYPINTEYIEKLKIKKGDNNYGKIN
;
A
#
# COMPACT_ATOMS: atom_id res chain seq x y z
N MET A 1 -5.91 12.13 14.33
CA MET A 1 -6.75 13.37 14.22
C MET A 1 -7.80 13.38 15.31
N ASN A 2 -8.00 14.51 15.99
CA ASN A 2 -9.01 14.61 17.06
C ASN A 2 -10.42 14.86 16.49
N GLN A 3 -11.45 14.75 17.36
CA GLN A 3 -12.85 14.88 16.96
C GLN A 3 -13.20 16.31 16.55
N GLU A 4 -12.60 17.33 17.14
CA GLU A 4 -12.87 18.73 16.82
C GLU A 4 -12.46 19.09 15.39
N ILE A 5 -11.31 18.57 14.93
CA ILE A 5 -10.81 18.75 13.56
C ILE A 5 -11.77 18.10 12.56
N LEU A 6 -12.23 16.87 12.86
CA LEU A 6 -13.20 16.17 12.02
C LEU A 6 -14.55 16.89 11.98
N GLN A 7 -15.03 17.42 13.11
CA GLN A 7 -16.25 18.22 13.16
C GLN A 7 -16.10 19.52 12.37
N ALA A 8 -14.94 20.20 12.44
CA ALA A 8 -14.70 21.41 11.68
C ALA A 8 -14.74 21.14 10.17
N TYR A 9 -14.14 20.03 9.72
CA TYR A 9 -14.24 19.57 8.33
C TYR A 9 -15.70 19.32 7.93
N LEU A 10 -16.43 18.51 8.71
CA LEU A 10 -17.79 18.09 8.40
C LEU A 10 -18.82 19.22 8.34
N ARG A 11 -18.58 20.36 8.99
CA ARG A 11 -19.47 21.53 8.92
C ARG A 11 -19.40 22.27 7.59
N GLN A 12 -18.34 22.10 6.82
CA GLN A 12 -18.04 22.95 5.65
C GLN A 12 -17.88 22.15 4.36
N GLU A 13 -17.63 20.83 4.46
CA GLU A 13 -17.15 20.04 3.35
C GLU A 13 -18.04 18.82 3.06
N GLU A 14 -18.03 18.42 1.80
CA GLU A 14 -18.78 17.28 1.30
C GLU A 14 -18.13 15.94 1.66
N THR A 15 -18.97 14.92 1.77
CA THR A 15 -18.60 13.50 1.86
C THR A 15 -19.06 12.76 0.60
N PRO A 16 -18.58 11.53 0.31
CA PRO A 16 -17.51 10.82 1.04
C PRO A 16 -16.11 11.37 0.72
N ALA A 17 -15.20 11.24 1.68
CA ALA A 17 -13.82 11.70 1.53
C ALA A 17 -12.83 10.81 2.27
N TYR A 18 -11.59 10.74 1.76
CA TYR A 18 -10.42 10.28 2.50
C TYR A 18 -9.67 11.47 3.07
N ILE A 19 -9.20 11.34 4.29
CA ILE A 19 -8.33 12.32 4.94
C ILE A 19 -7.09 11.59 5.44
N PHE A 20 -5.90 12.06 5.03
CA PHE A 20 -4.63 11.52 5.50
C PHE A 20 -3.94 12.53 6.42
N ASP A 21 -3.71 12.11 7.67
CA ASP A 21 -3.00 12.88 8.69
C ASP A 21 -1.49 12.78 8.44
N LEU A 22 -0.92 13.85 7.90
CA LEU A 22 0.49 13.89 7.51
C LEU A 22 1.44 13.97 8.71
N ASP A 23 1.01 14.55 9.83
CA ASP A 23 1.84 14.63 11.02
C ASP A 23 1.96 13.24 11.65
N MET A 24 0.87 12.48 11.76
CA MET A 24 0.89 11.09 12.19
C MET A 24 1.78 10.23 11.27
N LEU A 25 1.64 10.39 9.95
CA LEU A 25 2.44 9.66 8.96
C LEU A 25 3.95 9.90 9.15
N LYS A 26 4.34 11.16 9.21
CA LYS A 26 5.76 11.56 9.36
C LYS A 26 6.34 11.15 10.71
N SER A 27 5.58 11.34 11.78
CA SER A 27 5.99 10.95 13.14
C SER A 27 6.24 9.44 13.22
N ARG A 28 5.42 8.63 12.55
CA ARG A 28 5.61 7.16 12.50
C ARG A 28 6.92 6.77 11.81
N VAL A 29 7.23 7.36 10.65
CA VAL A 29 8.51 7.11 9.96
C VAL A 29 9.69 7.59 10.81
N GLN A 30 9.57 8.74 11.47
CA GLN A 30 10.64 9.27 12.34
C GLN A 30 10.88 8.37 13.56
N MET A 31 9.84 7.85 14.19
CA MET A 31 9.94 6.87 15.28
C MET A 31 10.70 5.62 14.81
N MET A 32 10.36 5.08 13.65
CA MET A 32 11.05 3.93 13.07
C MET A 32 12.54 4.21 12.85
N LYS A 33 12.88 5.35 12.26
CA LYS A 33 14.28 5.76 12.05
C LYS A 33 15.04 5.94 13.36
N THR A 34 14.39 6.49 14.38
CA THR A 34 15.00 6.70 15.70
C THR A 34 15.37 5.37 16.36
N ILE A 35 14.47 4.37 16.30
CA ILE A 35 14.69 3.06 16.94
C ILE A 35 15.66 2.19 16.13
N LEU A 36 15.54 2.18 14.80
CA LEU A 36 16.37 1.34 13.93
C LEU A 36 17.76 1.92 13.68
N GLY A 37 17.93 3.23 13.90
CA GLY A 37 19.21 3.93 13.73
C GLY A 37 19.73 3.83 12.29
N GLU A 38 21.06 3.89 12.14
CA GLU A 38 21.76 3.81 10.86
C GLU A 38 21.80 2.38 10.27
N ARG A 39 21.31 1.38 11.01
CA ARG A 39 21.36 -0.01 10.60
C ARG A 39 20.40 -0.33 9.46
N ALA A 40 19.30 0.44 9.33
CA ALA A 40 18.29 0.18 8.33
C ALA A 40 17.75 1.47 7.70
N GLU A 41 17.59 1.45 6.38
CA GLU A 41 16.86 2.47 5.61
C GLU A 41 15.37 2.10 5.49
N ILE A 42 14.50 3.09 5.43
CA ILE A 42 13.06 2.93 5.24
C ILE A 42 12.71 3.11 3.77
N CYS A 43 12.21 2.05 3.15
CA CYS A 43 11.65 2.03 1.80
C CYS A 43 10.13 2.00 1.86
N PHE A 44 9.46 3.03 1.38
CA PHE A 44 8.00 3.05 1.31
C PHE A 44 7.51 2.31 0.07
N ALA A 45 6.79 1.21 0.27
CA ALA A 45 6.11 0.49 -0.80
C ALA A 45 4.85 1.26 -1.23
N MET A 46 4.96 2.03 -2.33
CA MET A 46 3.95 3.00 -2.72
C MET A 46 2.60 2.40 -3.14
N LYS A 47 2.59 1.11 -3.50
CA LYS A 47 1.34 0.36 -3.74
C LYS A 47 0.34 0.43 -2.59
N ALA A 48 0.84 0.66 -1.36
CA ALA A 48 -0.02 0.84 -0.20
C ALA A 48 -0.86 2.12 -0.27
N ASN A 49 -0.28 3.22 -0.77
CA ASN A 49 -1.00 4.47 -1.02
C ASN A 49 -0.14 5.44 -1.84
N PRO A 50 -0.39 5.59 -3.14
CA PRO A 50 0.41 6.44 -4.01
C PRO A 50 0.30 7.94 -3.70
N PHE A 51 -0.78 8.38 -3.03
CA PHE A 51 -0.94 9.79 -2.62
C PHE A 51 0.08 10.21 -1.55
N LEU A 52 0.65 9.27 -0.81
CA LEU A 52 1.60 9.58 0.27
C LEU A 52 3.05 9.74 -0.20
N ILE A 53 3.34 9.55 -1.48
CA ILE A 53 4.70 9.69 -2.05
C ILE A 53 5.24 11.11 -1.84
N GLY A 54 4.47 12.13 -2.19
CA GLY A 54 4.85 13.53 -1.99
C GLY A 54 5.12 13.87 -0.52
N PRO A 55 4.15 13.60 0.38
CA PRO A 55 4.33 13.81 1.81
C PRO A 55 5.52 13.08 2.45
N LEU A 56 5.89 11.90 1.92
CA LEU A 56 7.01 11.09 2.42
C LEU A 56 8.35 11.43 1.76
N LYS A 57 8.37 12.30 0.75
CA LYS A 57 9.59 12.63 -0.01
C LYS A 57 10.77 13.02 0.88
N ASP A 58 10.53 13.76 1.95
CA ASP A 58 11.59 14.27 2.82
C ASP A 58 11.88 13.37 4.03
N VAL A 59 11.09 12.32 4.26
CA VAL A 59 11.22 11.48 5.47
C VAL A 59 11.52 10.01 5.21
N ALA A 60 11.03 9.40 4.11
CA ALA A 60 11.43 8.07 3.69
C ALA A 60 12.81 8.10 3.02
N ASP A 61 13.56 7.01 3.01
CA ASP A 61 14.86 6.94 2.34
C ASP A 61 14.70 6.50 0.89
N LYS A 62 13.85 5.50 0.65
CA LYS A 62 13.58 4.91 -0.67
C LYS A 62 12.09 4.70 -0.91
N PHE A 63 11.75 4.41 -2.16
CA PHE A 63 10.39 4.12 -2.62
C PHE A 63 10.39 2.88 -3.52
N GLU A 64 9.60 1.86 -3.17
CA GLU A 64 9.39 0.69 -4.01
C GLU A 64 8.22 0.94 -4.93
N VAL A 65 8.43 0.67 -6.23
CA VAL A 65 7.52 0.90 -7.36
C VAL A 65 7.28 -0.42 -8.08
N CYS A 66 6.02 -0.80 -8.25
CA CYS A 66 5.65 -2.10 -8.80
C CYS A 66 5.01 -2.06 -10.20
N SER A 67 4.83 -0.87 -10.76
CA SER A 67 4.22 -0.70 -12.08
C SER A 67 4.72 0.56 -12.80
N PRO A 68 4.59 0.63 -14.13
CA PRO A 68 4.92 1.85 -14.90
C PRO A 68 4.13 3.07 -14.43
N GLY A 69 2.84 2.90 -14.11
CA GLY A 69 1.99 3.99 -13.61
C GLY A 69 2.49 4.55 -12.29
N GLU A 70 2.92 3.70 -11.37
CA GLU A 70 3.55 4.13 -10.13
C GLU A 70 4.87 4.86 -10.37
N PHE A 71 5.66 4.41 -11.34
CA PHE A 71 6.90 5.09 -11.73
C PHE A 71 6.62 6.50 -12.26
N HIS A 72 5.64 6.68 -13.14
CA HIS A 72 5.21 8.00 -13.62
C HIS A 72 4.69 8.92 -12.51
N ILE A 73 4.06 8.37 -11.46
CA ILE A 73 3.71 9.17 -10.27
C ILE A 73 4.99 9.68 -9.59
N CYS A 74 6.01 8.84 -9.42
CA CYS A 74 7.29 9.26 -8.85
C CYS A 74 7.97 10.34 -9.69
N GLU A 75 7.97 10.22 -11.02
CA GLU A 75 8.47 11.24 -11.95
C GLU A 75 7.71 12.56 -11.78
N THR A 76 6.38 12.52 -11.73
CA THR A 76 5.53 13.71 -11.57
C THR A 76 5.77 14.43 -10.25
N VAL A 77 5.97 13.68 -9.17
CA VAL A 77 6.27 14.23 -7.83
C VAL A 77 7.73 14.67 -7.72
N GLY A 78 8.60 14.23 -8.64
CA GLY A 78 10.01 14.53 -8.67
C GLY A 78 10.80 13.79 -7.59
N ILE A 79 10.53 12.49 -7.41
CA ILE A 79 11.35 11.61 -6.59
C ILE A 79 12.66 11.33 -7.33
N PRO A 80 13.84 11.57 -6.72
CA PRO A 80 15.12 11.24 -7.35
C PRO A 80 15.22 9.73 -7.64
N MET A 81 15.69 9.38 -8.83
CA MET A 81 15.75 7.98 -9.29
C MET A 81 16.64 7.11 -8.38
N GLU A 82 17.67 7.66 -7.77
CA GLU A 82 18.57 6.98 -6.83
C GLU A 82 17.84 6.43 -5.60
N ARG A 83 16.65 6.95 -5.34
CA ARG A 83 15.79 6.53 -4.22
C ARG A 83 14.71 5.55 -4.64
N ILE A 84 14.66 5.15 -5.90
CA ILE A 84 13.62 4.27 -6.43
C ILE A 84 14.15 2.85 -6.56
N VAL A 85 13.33 1.89 -6.08
CA VAL A 85 13.48 0.47 -6.32
C VAL A 85 12.40 0.05 -7.31
N LEU A 86 12.79 -0.26 -8.54
CA LEU A 86 11.90 -0.73 -9.60
C LEU A 86 11.66 -2.23 -9.45
N SER A 87 10.58 -2.55 -8.78
CA SER A 87 10.08 -3.91 -8.56
C SER A 87 9.04 -4.32 -9.62
N GLY A 88 8.16 -5.23 -9.27
CA GLY A 88 7.03 -5.69 -10.08
C GLY A 88 7.33 -6.91 -10.92
N VAL A 89 6.34 -7.81 -10.96
CA VAL A 89 6.44 -9.13 -11.62
C VAL A 89 6.31 -9.06 -13.15
N ASN A 90 5.73 -7.99 -13.67
CA ASN A 90 5.64 -7.76 -15.11
C ASN A 90 6.53 -6.57 -15.48
N LYS A 91 7.70 -6.86 -16.05
CA LYS A 91 8.62 -5.86 -16.56
C LYS A 91 8.52 -5.83 -18.08
N GLU A 92 8.09 -4.69 -18.63
CA GLU A 92 8.02 -4.48 -20.07
C GLU A 92 9.28 -3.76 -20.57
N LYS A 93 9.76 -4.13 -21.77
CA LYS A 93 10.99 -3.55 -22.34
C LYS A 93 10.89 -2.03 -22.45
N CYS A 94 9.76 -1.49 -22.88
CA CYS A 94 9.57 -0.05 -23.06
C CYS A 94 9.75 0.73 -21.73
N ASP A 95 9.27 0.20 -20.62
CA ASP A 95 9.32 0.87 -19.33
C ASP A 95 10.72 0.82 -18.74
N ILE A 96 11.39 -0.33 -18.85
CA ILE A 96 12.79 -0.48 -18.43
C ILE A 96 13.71 0.40 -19.27
N ALA A 97 13.52 0.41 -20.60
CA ALA A 97 14.27 1.27 -21.50
C ALA A 97 14.04 2.76 -21.21
N HIS A 98 12.78 3.18 -20.93
CA HIS A 98 12.47 4.54 -20.51
C HIS A 98 13.25 4.95 -19.26
N ALA A 99 13.23 4.12 -18.20
CA ALA A 99 13.93 4.41 -16.96
C ALA A 99 15.45 4.53 -17.19
N MET A 100 16.06 3.59 -17.92
CA MET A 100 17.50 3.60 -18.18
C MET A 100 17.93 4.74 -19.11
N HIS A 101 17.16 4.99 -20.16
CA HIS A 101 17.45 6.09 -21.09
C HIS A 101 17.37 7.46 -20.41
N THR A 102 16.36 7.65 -19.54
CA THR A 102 16.10 8.95 -18.90
C THR A 102 17.03 9.21 -17.73
N TYR A 103 17.35 8.17 -16.93
CA TYR A 103 18.03 8.31 -15.64
C TYR A 103 19.38 7.59 -15.58
N GLY A 104 19.80 6.94 -16.66
CA GLY A 104 21.08 6.22 -16.70
C GLY A 104 21.10 5.01 -15.76
N ASN A 105 22.15 4.91 -14.96
CA ASN A 105 22.36 3.82 -14.02
C ASN A 105 21.80 4.09 -12.62
N ALA A 106 21.01 5.14 -12.44
CA ALA A 106 20.37 5.45 -11.16
C ALA A 106 19.27 4.46 -10.80
N GLY A 107 19.00 4.32 -9.49
CA GLY A 107 17.99 3.41 -8.96
C GLY A 107 18.44 1.96 -8.86
N VAL A 108 17.52 1.12 -8.37
CA VAL A 108 17.76 -0.32 -8.17
C VAL A 108 16.64 -1.10 -8.84
N TYR A 109 16.95 -2.21 -9.49
CA TYR A 109 15.98 -3.07 -10.17
C TYR A 109 15.87 -4.40 -9.45
N THR A 110 14.66 -4.96 -9.29
CA THR A 110 14.50 -6.31 -8.75
C THR A 110 14.46 -7.35 -9.88
N ILE A 111 15.11 -8.48 -9.66
CA ILE A 111 15.13 -9.63 -10.55
C ILE A 111 14.25 -10.71 -9.92
N GLU A 112 13.12 -11.05 -10.57
CA GLU A 112 12.18 -12.06 -10.11
C GLU A 112 12.14 -13.30 -11.03
N SER A 113 12.98 -13.33 -12.07
CA SER A 113 13.17 -14.46 -12.99
C SER A 113 14.39 -14.25 -13.89
N ARG A 114 14.88 -15.33 -14.54
CA ARG A 114 15.93 -15.19 -15.57
C ARG A 114 15.53 -14.26 -16.71
N LYS A 115 14.27 -14.29 -17.10
CA LYS A 115 13.75 -13.38 -18.12
C LYS A 115 13.92 -11.92 -17.71
N HIS A 116 13.72 -11.59 -16.43
CA HIS A 116 13.97 -10.23 -15.93
C HIS A 116 15.45 -9.88 -16.02
N LEU A 117 16.36 -10.79 -15.60
CA LEU A 117 17.80 -10.57 -15.68
C LEU A 117 18.26 -10.35 -17.13
N GLU A 118 17.80 -11.19 -18.07
CA GLU A 118 18.12 -11.06 -19.49
C GLU A 118 17.58 -9.76 -20.09
N LEU A 119 16.37 -9.34 -19.70
CA LEU A 119 15.78 -8.08 -20.13
C LEU A 119 16.57 -6.87 -19.62
N LEU A 120 16.95 -6.88 -18.35
CA LEU A 120 17.74 -5.82 -17.72
C LEU A 120 19.14 -5.72 -18.37
N GLU A 121 19.82 -6.85 -18.57
CA GLU A 121 21.11 -6.91 -19.26
C GLU A 121 21.01 -6.36 -20.70
N MET A 122 19.97 -6.75 -21.43
CA MET A 122 19.74 -6.28 -22.81
C MET A 122 19.55 -4.76 -22.85
N CYS A 123 18.67 -4.21 -22.00
CA CYS A 123 18.40 -2.77 -21.98
C CYS A 123 19.63 -1.96 -21.51
N ALA A 124 20.31 -2.42 -20.46
CA ALA A 124 21.49 -1.76 -19.95
C ALA A 124 22.66 -1.76 -20.96
N LYS A 125 22.79 -2.86 -21.72
CA LYS A 125 23.76 -2.96 -22.82
C LYS A 125 23.41 -2.02 -23.98
N GLU A 126 22.12 -1.90 -24.35
CA GLU A 126 21.68 -0.94 -25.39
C GLU A 126 22.06 0.50 -25.02
N GLU A 127 21.96 0.88 -23.75
CA GLU A 127 22.34 2.21 -23.23
C GLU A 127 23.83 2.32 -22.84
N ASN A 128 24.61 1.23 -22.92
CA ASN A 128 26.03 1.16 -22.52
C ASN A 128 26.28 1.62 -21.08
N ILE A 129 25.44 1.17 -20.15
CA ILE A 129 25.52 1.45 -18.71
C ILE A 129 25.59 0.15 -17.90
N THR A 130 25.96 0.26 -16.63
CA THR A 130 25.84 -0.84 -15.65
C THR A 130 24.86 -0.41 -14.56
N ILE A 131 23.80 -1.16 -14.39
CA ILE A 131 22.72 -0.90 -13.41
C ILE A 131 22.89 -1.73 -12.15
N ASN A 132 22.28 -1.29 -11.06
CA ASN A 132 22.21 -2.04 -9.80
C ASN A 132 20.94 -2.86 -9.72
N ALA A 133 21.04 -4.10 -9.22
CA ALA A 133 19.90 -5.00 -9.08
C ALA A 133 19.94 -5.83 -7.81
N LEU A 134 18.76 -6.23 -7.32
CA LEU A 134 18.56 -7.18 -6.24
C LEU A 134 17.84 -8.42 -6.78
N ILE A 135 18.27 -9.60 -6.37
CA ILE A 135 17.55 -10.83 -6.69
C ILE A 135 16.50 -11.08 -5.62
N ARG A 136 15.25 -11.19 -6.02
CA ARG A 136 14.16 -11.50 -5.11
C ARG A 136 14.12 -13.00 -4.81
N VAL A 137 14.26 -13.33 -3.53
CA VAL A 137 14.13 -14.70 -3.02
C VAL A 137 12.65 -15.05 -2.92
N THR A 138 12.25 -16.20 -3.46
CA THR A 138 10.87 -16.68 -3.35
C THR A 138 10.52 -17.11 -1.93
N SER A 139 9.28 -16.93 -1.56
CA SER A 139 8.66 -17.52 -0.35
C SER A 139 7.75 -18.71 -0.68
N GLY A 140 7.89 -19.31 -1.88
CA GLY A 140 7.10 -20.44 -2.32
C GLY A 140 5.77 -20.09 -3.01
N ASN A 141 5.71 -18.91 -3.63
CA ASN A 141 4.58 -18.43 -4.43
C ASN A 141 5.04 -17.94 -5.81
N GLN A 142 4.20 -17.19 -6.55
CA GLN A 142 4.52 -16.68 -7.90
C GLN A 142 5.62 -15.60 -7.93
N PHE A 143 6.16 -15.19 -6.81
CA PHE A 143 7.14 -14.12 -6.71
C PHE A 143 8.54 -14.67 -6.42
N GLY A 144 9.54 -14.07 -7.06
CA GLY A 144 10.93 -14.32 -6.79
C GLY A 144 11.46 -15.63 -7.38
N ILE A 145 12.70 -15.95 -7.04
CA ILE A 145 13.53 -17.02 -7.60
C ILE A 145 13.91 -18.01 -6.50
N ASP A 146 13.93 -19.30 -6.81
CA ASP A 146 14.37 -20.35 -5.89
C ASP A 146 15.86 -20.21 -5.55
N GLU A 147 16.22 -20.66 -4.37
CA GLU A 147 17.57 -20.55 -3.84
C GLU A 147 18.62 -21.18 -4.76
N GLU A 148 18.41 -22.38 -5.29
CA GLU A 148 19.34 -23.03 -6.24
C GLU A 148 19.61 -22.15 -7.47
N GLU A 149 18.57 -21.51 -8.01
CA GLU A 149 18.71 -20.65 -9.17
C GLU A 149 19.41 -19.33 -8.82
N ILE A 150 19.23 -18.79 -7.60
CA ILE A 150 19.99 -17.64 -7.11
C ILE A 150 21.48 -17.95 -7.09
N PHE A 151 21.88 -19.09 -6.54
CA PHE A 151 23.27 -19.53 -6.52
C PHE A 151 23.85 -19.71 -7.93
N ASP A 152 23.07 -20.27 -8.87
CA ASP A 152 23.47 -20.40 -10.26
C ASP A 152 23.66 -19.03 -10.94
N ILE A 153 22.74 -18.09 -10.73
CA ILE A 153 22.84 -16.71 -11.28
C ILE A 153 24.08 -16.02 -10.72
N VAL A 154 24.27 -16.04 -9.39
CA VAL A 154 25.39 -15.35 -8.73
C VAL A 154 26.73 -15.96 -9.13
N SER A 155 26.83 -17.29 -9.27
CA SER A 155 28.06 -17.94 -9.75
C SER A 155 28.41 -17.59 -11.19
N LYS A 156 27.41 -17.17 -11.98
CA LYS A 156 27.54 -16.80 -13.40
C LYS A 156 27.37 -15.29 -13.63
N LYS A 157 27.53 -14.47 -12.58
CA LYS A 157 27.30 -13.00 -12.67
C LYS A 157 28.10 -12.32 -13.78
N ASP A 158 29.28 -12.84 -14.12
CA ASP A 158 30.16 -12.28 -15.15
C ASP A 158 29.60 -12.42 -16.59
N TYR A 159 28.56 -13.26 -16.78
CA TYR A 159 27.83 -13.33 -18.06
C TYR A 159 26.86 -12.16 -18.24
N TYR A 160 26.64 -11.36 -17.20
CA TYR A 160 25.73 -10.18 -17.19
C TYR A 160 26.50 -8.91 -16.79
N PRO A 161 27.47 -8.46 -17.62
CA PRO A 161 28.41 -7.38 -17.25
C PRO A 161 27.75 -6.02 -17.08
N HIS A 162 26.51 -5.84 -17.56
CA HIS A 162 25.75 -4.61 -17.43
C HIS A 162 24.75 -4.64 -16.25
N VAL A 163 24.70 -5.74 -15.50
CA VAL A 163 23.86 -5.88 -14.29
C VAL A 163 24.74 -6.21 -13.09
N ARG A 164 24.91 -5.22 -12.20
CA ARG A 164 25.58 -5.43 -10.91
C ARG A 164 24.57 -5.92 -9.90
N ILE A 165 24.67 -7.19 -9.50
CA ILE A 165 23.87 -7.73 -8.41
C ILE A 165 24.44 -7.21 -7.09
N GLU A 166 23.67 -6.39 -6.35
CA GLU A 166 24.12 -5.83 -5.06
C GLU A 166 23.71 -6.69 -3.86
N GLY A 167 22.73 -7.57 -4.03
CA GLY A 167 22.24 -8.38 -2.94
C GLY A 167 20.92 -9.07 -3.25
N ILE A 168 20.17 -9.33 -2.19
CA ILE A 168 18.88 -10.00 -2.29
C ILE A 168 17.74 -9.15 -1.71
N GLN A 169 16.53 -9.41 -2.21
CA GLN A 169 15.28 -8.84 -1.70
C GLN A 169 14.34 -9.97 -1.28
N CYS A 170 13.61 -9.83 -0.19
CA CYS A 170 12.61 -10.79 0.24
C CYS A 170 11.38 -10.14 0.85
N TYR A 171 10.21 -10.58 0.40
CA TYR A 171 8.92 -10.27 1.01
C TYR A 171 8.03 -11.52 0.97
N SER A 172 7.72 -12.09 2.14
CA SER A 172 6.99 -13.35 2.28
C SER A 172 5.51 -13.20 2.67
N GLY A 173 5.03 -11.97 2.79
CA GLY A 173 3.65 -11.67 3.12
C GLY A 173 3.48 -10.61 4.22
N THR A 174 2.24 -10.19 4.41
CA THR A 174 1.82 -9.12 5.34
C THR A 174 1.14 -9.68 6.58
N GLN A 175 0.85 -8.81 7.55
CA GLN A 175 0.03 -9.09 8.73
C GLN A 175 0.58 -10.25 9.60
N LYS A 176 1.89 -10.27 9.79
CA LYS A 176 2.55 -11.27 10.62
C LYS A 176 2.38 -10.93 12.11
N LYS A 177 1.48 -11.62 12.80
CA LYS A 177 1.20 -11.44 14.23
C LYS A 177 2.29 -11.98 15.15
N LYS A 178 3.04 -13.00 14.70
CA LYS A 178 4.07 -13.65 15.53
C LYS A 178 5.45 -13.15 15.09
N PHE A 179 6.14 -12.45 15.96
CA PHE A 179 7.49 -11.94 15.72
C PHE A 179 8.48 -13.06 15.37
N SER A 180 8.34 -14.25 15.97
CA SER A 180 9.19 -15.40 15.69
C SER A 180 9.20 -15.88 14.22
N LYS A 181 8.21 -15.47 13.40
CA LYS A 181 8.24 -15.71 11.94
C LYS A 181 9.23 -14.77 11.27
N ILE A 182 9.22 -13.51 11.66
CA ILE A 182 10.11 -12.47 11.15
C ILE A 182 11.56 -12.80 11.50
N GLU A 183 11.82 -13.17 12.75
CA GLU A 183 13.13 -13.61 13.23
C GLU A 183 13.68 -14.80 12.45
N LYS A 184 12.86 -15.84 12.22
CA LYS A 184 13.24 -17.01 11.41
C LYS A 184 13.56 -16.65 9.96
N GLU A 185 12.79 -15.75 9.36
CA GLU A 185 13.05 -15.31 8.00
C GLU A 185 14.36 -14.52 7.89
N LEU A 186 14.63 -13.61 8.84
CA LEU A 186 15.89 -12.88 8.87
C LEU A 186 17.10 -13.81 8.99
N HIS A 187 17.07 -14.79 9.88
CA HIS A 187 18.15 -15.76 10.02
C HIS A 187 18.29 -16.68 8.79
N TRP A 188 17.19 -17.02 8.14
CA TRP A 188 17.24 -17.77 6.87
C TRP A 188 17.90 -16.96 5.75
N LEU A 189 17.56 -15.67 5.63
CA LEU A 189 18.20 -14.77 4.64
C LEU A 189 19.68 -14.54 4.96
N ASP A 190 20.03 -14.40 6.22
CA ASP A 190 21.42 -14.30 6.70
C ASP A 190 22.23 -15.57 6.37
N ASP A 191 21.63 -16.75 6.48
CA ASP A 191 22.23 -18.02 6.06
C ASP A 191 22.46 -18.07 4.55
N ILE A 192 21.47 -17.67 3.73
CA ILE A 192 21.63 -17.58 2.26
C ILE A 192 22.81 -16.67 1.91
N LEU A 193 22.87 -15.47 2.51
CA LEU A 193 23.96 -14.51 2.25
C LEU A 193 25.32 -15.06 2.69
N THR A 194 25.38 -15.76 3.81
CA THR A 194 26.61 -16.44 4.29
C THR A 194 27.08 -17.49 3.29
N ARG A 195 26.16 -18.37 2.83
CA ARG A 195 26.49 -19.43 1.87
C ARG A 195 26.86 -18.89 0.48
N LEU A 196 26.24 -17.80 0.02
CA LEU A 196 26.64 -17.12 -1.21
C LEU A 196 28.08 -16.61 -1.14
N LYS A 197 28.49 -16.09 0.02
CA LYS A 197 29.87 -15.68 0.26
C LYS A 197 30.84 -16.88 0.23
N GLU A 198 30.49 -17.96 0.91
CA GLU A 198 31.35 -19.13 1.05
C GLU A 198 31.49 -19.95 -0.24
N THR A 199 30.41 -20.04 -1.02
CA THR A 199 30.36 -20.95 -2.19
C THR A 199 30.57 -20.24 -3.54
N CYS A 200 30.19 -18.97 -3.64
CA CYS A 200 30.27 -18.20 -4.89
C CYS A 200 31.27 -17.06 -4.83
N ASP A 201 32.00 -16.89 -3.73
CA ASP A 201 32.88 -15.74 -3.46
C ASP A 201 32.16 -14.41 -3.72
N TYR A 202 30.89 -14.34 -3.26
CA TYR A 202 30.02 -13.20 -3.49
C TYR A 202 29.66 -12.50 -2.17
N ASN A 203 30.12 -11.29 -1.99
CA ASN A 203 29.77 -10.45 -0.87
C ASN A 203 28.60 -9.56 -1.24
N ALA A 204 27.39 -9.85 -0.76
CA ALA A 204 26.25 -8.97 -0.89
C ALA A 204 26.48 -7.68 -0.12
N GLU A 205 26.05 -6.56 -0.71
CA GLU A 205 26.14 -5.23 -0.11
C GLU A 205 24.80 -4.81 0.51
N VAL A 206 23.69 -5.32 -0.03
CA VAL A 206 22.32 -4.93 0.34
C VAL A 206 21.46 -6.15 0.63
N LEU A 207 20.70 -6.07 1.73
CA LEU A 207 19.53 -6.91 2.01
C LEU A 207 18.30 -6.02 2.05
N GLU A 208 17.38 -6.17 1.09
CA GLU A 208 16.07 -5.53 1.16
C GLU A 208 15.05 -6.53 1.72
N TYR A 209 14.37 -6.15 2.79
CA TYR A 209 13.46 -7.04 3.49
C TYR A 209 12.13 -6.37 3.84
N GLY A 210 11.03 -7.05 3.48
CA GLY A 210 9.68 -6.67 3.87
C GLY A 210 9.21 -7.44 5.10
N PRO A 211 9.26 -6.88 6.33
CA PRO A 211 8.91 -7.60 7.56
C PRO A 211 7.43 -7.99 7.62
N GLY A 212 6.56 -7.26 6.95
CA GLY A 212 5.13 -7.54 6.93
C GLY A 212 4.47 -7.39 8.30
N PHE A 213 4.89 -6.42 9.10
CA PHE A 213 4.36 -6.15 10.44
C PHE A 213 2.85 -6.06 10.47
N TYR A 214 2.28 -6.56 11.56
CA TYR A 214 0.85 -6.60 11.79
C TYR A 214 0.29 -5.22 12.15
N ILE A 215 -0.89 -4.92 11.59
CA ILE A 215 -1.73 -3.77 11.94
C ILE A 215 -3.09 -4.29 12.42
N PRO A 216 -3.54 -3.99 13.64
CA PRO A 216 -4.88 -4.29 14.09
C PRO A 216 -5.88 -3.32 13.42
N TYR A 217 -6.77 -3.83 12.60
CA TYR A 217 -7.77 -3.03 11.89
C TYR A 217 -9.13 -2.97 12.60
N PHE A 218 -9.39 -3.93 13.48
CA PHE A 218 -10.72 -4.17 14.04
C PHE A 218 -10.69 -4.08 15.56
N GLU A 219 -11.80 -3.64 16.16
CA GLU A 219 -11.90 -3.38 17.61
C GLU A 219 -11.60 -4.59 18.50
N ASN A 220 -11.83 -5.81 18.01
CA ASN A 220 -11.54 -7.05 18.76
C ASN A 220 -10.11 -7.55 18.60
N GLU A 221 -9.25 -6.80 17.95
CA GLU A 221 -7.85 -7.17 17.71
C GLU A 221 -6.96 -6.48 18.75
N ASP A 222 -5.97 -7.22 19.26
CA ASP A 222 -5.03 -6.68 20.23
C ASP A 222 -4.18 -5.56 19.61
N GLU A 223 -4.04 -4.45 20.31
CA GLU A 223 -3.16 -3.36 19.91
C GLU A 223 -1.68 -3.80 19.97
N VAL A 224 -0.88 -3.21 19.10
CA VAL A 224 0.56 -3.48 19.02
C VAL A 224 1.32 -2.37 19.70
N ASP A 225 2.21 -2.75 20.59
CA ASP A 225 3.25 -1.83 21.09
C ASP A 225 4.33 -1.70 20.01
N ASP A 226 4.19 -0.67 19.17
CA ASP A 226 5.07 -0.41 18.04
C ASP A 226 6.53 -0.17 18.47
N GLU A 227 6.77 0.50 19.61
CA GLU A 227 8.12 0.77 20.10
C GLU A 227 8.80 -0.53 20.55
N ALA A 228 8.11 -1.36 21.32
CA ALA A 228 8.61 -2.66 21.74
C ALA A 228 8.85 -3.60 20.54
N LEU A 229 7.95 -3.62 19.56
CA LEU A 229 8.10 -4.41 18.33
C LEU A 229 9.34 -3.97 17.53
N LEU A 230 9.52 -2.66 17.33
CA LEU A 230 10.64 -2.13 16.56
C LEU A 230 11.97 -2.32 17.32
N GLN A 231 11.99 -2.20 18.64
CA GLN A 231 13.18 -2.49 19.44
C GLN A 231 13.57 -3.96 19.33
N GLN A 232 12.62 -4.89 19.49
CA GLN A 232 12.87 -6.32 19.30
C GLN A 232 13.40 -6.63 17.91
N PHE A 233 12.87 -5.92 16.89
CA PHE A 233 13.35 -6.05 15.52
C PHE A 233 14.78 -5.53 15.35
N ALA A 234 15.10 -4.37 15.92
CA ALA A 234 16.46 -3.81 15.92
C ALA A 234 17.46 -4.75 16.59
N ASP A 235 17.08 -5.32 17.74
CA ASP A 235 17.90 -6.31 18.45
C ASP A 235 18.17 -7.55 17.59
N THR A 236 17.16 -8.02 16.86
CA THR A 236 17.31 -9.15 15.91
C THR A 236 18.27 -8.80 14.76
N LEU A 237 18.14 -7.58 14.18
CA LEU A 237 19.06 -7.14 13.12
C LEU A 237 20.52 -7.09 13.60
N ALA A 238 20.75 -6.77 14.89
CA ALA A 238 22.08 -6.74 15.46
C ALA A 238 22.72 -8.13 15.61
N THR A 239 21.94 -9.22 15.60
CA THR A 239 22.44 -10.61 15.69
C THR A 239 22.89 -11.19 14.35
N LEU A 240 22.53 -10.55 13.22
CA LEU A 240 22.84 -11.04 11.89
C LEU A 240 24.35 -10.99 11.60
N LYS A 241 24.87 -11.99 10.90
CA LYS A 241 26.25 -12.00 10.39
C LYS A 241 26.43 -10.99 9.25
N PHE A 242 25.38 -10.76 8.50
CA PHE A 242 25.37 -9.78 7.41
C PHE A 242 25.62 -8.36 7.93
N GLN A 243 26.67 -7.73 7.40
CA GLN A 243 27.10 -6.39 7.81
C GLN A 243 26.86 -5.32 6.75
N GLY A 244 26.25 -5.68 5.63
CA GLY A 244 25.87 -4.74 4.57
C GLY A 244 24.66 -3.89 4.96
N LYS A 245 24.18 -3.11 4.03
CA LYS A 245 23.05 -2.20 4.19
C LYS A 245 21.73 -2.97 4.22
N ILE A 246 20.86 -2.64 5.17
CA ILE A 246 19.51 -3.21 5.23
C ILE A 246 18.50 -2.15 4.79
N THR A 247 17.65 -2.50 3.84
CA THR A 247 16.52 -1.66 3.41
C THR A 247 15.22 -2.35 3.82
N LEU A 248 14.36 -1.65 4.55
CA LEU A 248 13.09 -2.18 5.02
C LEU A 248 11.93 -1.71 4.16
N GLU A 249 11.41 -2.63 3.33
CA GLU A 249 10.25 -2.38 2.46
C GLU A 249 8.96 -2.48 3.26
N MET A 250 8.28 -1.35 3.47
CA MET A 250 7.04 -1.28 4.23
C MET A 250 6.03 -0.33 3.58
N GLY A 251 4.81 -0.81 3.40
CA GLY A 251 3.69 0.01 2.93
C GLY A 251 2.63 0.18 4.02
N ARG A 252 1.94 -0.91 4.32
CA ARG A 252 0.84 -0.97 5.30
C ARG A 252 1.22 -0.43 6.67
N TYR A 253 2.34 -0.87 7.20
CA TYR A 253 2.79 -0.48 8.54
C TYR A 253 3.09 1.01 8.67
N ILE A 254 3.54 1.66 7.59
CA ILE A 254 3.75 3.11 7.54
C ILE A 254 2.42 3.86 7.42
N ALA A 255 1.56 3.43 6.50
CA ALA A 255 0.43 4.23 6.03
C ALA A 255 -0.89 4.01 6.78
N ALA A 256 -1.13 2.82 7.35
CA ALA A 256 -2.47 2.44 7.81
C ALA A 256 -3.11 3.45 8.78
N TYR A 257 -2.37 3.85 9.80
CA TYR A 257 -2.91 4.68 10.90
C TYR A 257 -3.22 6.12 10.49
N CYS A 258 -2.57 6.66 9.45
CA CYS A 258 -2.77 8.05 9.07
C CYS A 258 -4.09 8.30 8.31
N GLY A 259 -4.79 7.25 7.89
CA GLY A 259 -5.97 7.39 7.03
C GLY A 259 -7.29 7.32 7.78
N TYR A 260 -8.19 8.21 7.37
CA TYR A 260 -9.59 8.30 7.78
C TYR A 260 -10.47 8.31 6.55
N TYR A 261 -11.55 7.55 6.58
CA TYR A 261 -12.60 7.62 5.57
C TYR A 261 -13.88 8.17 6.20
N VAL A 262 -14.41 9.23 5.63
CA VAL A 262 -15.56 9.97 6.16
C VAL A 262 -16.74 9.82 5.22
N THR A 263 -17.90 9.45 5.76
CA THR A 263 -19.15 9.25 5.01
C THR A 263 -20.34 9.69 5.87
N ARG A 264 -21.44 10.13 5.26
CA ARG A 264 -22.66 10.57 5.97
C ARG A 264 -23.79 9.58 5.82
N ILE A 265 -24.61 9.46 6.87
CA ILE A 265 -25.88 8.75 6.83
C ILE A 265 -26.87 9.58 6.01
N VAL A 266 -27.32 9.05 4.87
CA VAL A 266 -28.25 9.70 3.95
C VAL A 266 -29.66 9.16 4.01
N ASP A 267 -29.83 7.94 4.54
CA ASP A 267 -31.14 7.33 4.73
C ASP A 267 -31.12 6.33 5.89
N GLN A 268 -32.26 6.15 6.55
CA GLN A 268 -32.44 5.17 7.62
C GLN A 268 -33.77 4.44 7.43
N LYS A 269 -33.79 3.13 7.68
CA LYS A 269 -35.00 2.32 7.59
C LYS A 269 -34.95 1.09 8.46
N VAL A 270 -36.11 0.55 8.75
CA VAL A 270 -36.30 -0.73 9.46
C VAL A 270 -37.01 -1.70 8.55
N ASN A 271 -36.39 -2.83 8.22
CA ASN A 271 -36.99 -3.88 7.44
C ASN A 271 -36.92 -5.21 8.22
N HIS A 272 -38.06 -5.89 8.42
CA HIS A 272 -38.13 -7.14 9.16
C HIS A 272 -37.42 -7.11 10.52
N GLY A 273 -37.52 -5.99 11.25
CA GLY A 273 -36.92 -5.82 12.57
C GLY A 273 -35.38 -5.55 12.54
N GLN A 274 -34.78 -5.36 11.36
CA GLN A 274 -33.40 -5.00 11.21
C GLN A 274 -33.26 -3.49 10.86
N ASN A 275 -32.37 -2.79 11.55
CA ASN A 275 -32.11 -1.40 11.29
C ASN A 275 -31.01 -1.24 10.24
N TYR A 276 -31.18 -0.31 9.31
CA TYR A 276 -30.27 -0.02 8.22
C TYR A 276 -29.99 1.48 8.16
N CYS A 277 -28.71 1.85 8.17
CA CYS A 277 -28.22 3.16 7.76
C CYS A 277 -27.61 3.05 6.37
N ILE A 278 -28.07 3.88 5.43
CA ILE A 278 -27.46 4.00 4.11
C ILE A 278 -26.53 5.21 4.16
N VAL A 279 -25.28 5.03 3.74
CA VAL A 279 -24.29 6.10 3.67
C VAL A 279 -24.04 6.54 2.22
N ASP A 280 -23.54 7.76 2.02
CA ASP A 280 -23.24 8.31 0.69
C ASP A 280 -22.04 7.67 -0.01
N GLY A 281 -21.18 6.95 0.74
CA GLY A 281 -20.12 6.10 0.23
C GLY A 281 -20.54 4.63 0.08
N GLY A 282 -19.59 3.72 0.26
CA GLY A 282 -19.85 2.29 0.19
C GLY A 282 -18.56 1.47 0.03
N LEU A 283 -18.73 0.18 -0.23
CA LEU A 283 -17.60 -0.74 -0.43
C LEU A 283 -16.80 -0.44 -1.73
N ASN A 284 -17.33 0.39 -2.62
CA ASN A 284 -16.58 0.93 -3.77
C ASN A 284 -15.47 1.88 -3.36
N HIS A 285 -15.52 2.41 -2.16
CA HIS A 285 -14.52 3.31 -1.61
C HIS A 285 -13.74 2.67 -0.46
N LEU A 286 -14.42 1.98 0.47
CA LEU A 286 -13.85 1.49 1.71
C LEU A 286 -13.59 -0.02 1.63
N ASN A 287 -12.34 -0.41 1.81
CA ASN A 287 -11.90 -1.79 1.87
C ASN A 287 -10.92 -1.99 3.03
N TYR A 288 -11.13 -3.04 3.83
CA TYR A 288 -10.23 -3.45 4.91
C TYR A 288 -9.67 -4.84 4.66
N TYR A 289 -8.38 -5.03 4.91
CA TYR A 289 -7.73 -6.32 4.84
C TYR A 289 -8.38 -7.34 5.80
N GLY A 290 -8.79 -8.48 5.25
CA GLY A 290 -9.42 -9.54 6.04
C GLY A 290 -10.88 -9.26 6.45
N GLN A 291 -11.51 -8.17 5.98
CA GLN A 291 -12.93 -7.95 6.12
C GLN A 291 -13.70 -8.94 5.24
N ALA A 292 -14.57 -9.73 5.85
CA ALA A 292 -15.39 -10.69 5.16
C ALA A 292 -16.85 -10.42 5.49
N MET A 293 -17.71 -10.17 4.49
CA MET A 293 -19.15 -9.99 4.62
C MET A 293 -19.56 -8.99 5.73
N ALA A 294 -18.76 -7.96 5.95
CA ALA A 294 -18.99 -6.93 6.99
C ALA A 294 -19.10 -7.49 8.42
N MET A 295 -18.46 -8.61 8.72
CA MET A 295 -18.57 -9.30 10.01
C MET A 295 -17.65 -8.77 11.10
N LYS A 296 -16.67 -7.95 10.75
CA LYS A 296 -15.72 -7.35 11.69
C LYS A 296 -16.04 -5.88 11.90
N MET A 297 -15.88 -5.39 13.13
CA MET A 297 -16.08 -3.99 13.51
C MET A 297 -14.79 -3.21 13.34
N PRO A 298 -14.67 -2.30 12.34
CA PRO A 298 -13.54 -1.43 12.20
C PRO A 298 -13.48 -0.39 13.32
N HIS A 299 -12.29 0.14 13.62
CA HIS A 299 -12.19 1.33 14.46
C HIS A 299 -12.92 2.49 13.77
N HIS A 300 -13.83 3.13 14.49
CA HIS A 300 -14.70 4.16 13.93
C HIS A 300 -15.06 5.24 14.95
N LYS A 301 -15.59 6.36 14.44
CA LYS A 301 -16.22 7.42 15.24
C LYS A 301 -17.57 7.74 14.64
N HIS A 302 -18.57 7.96 15.48
CA HIS A 302 -19.85 8.54 15.12
C HIS A 302 -19.83 10.02 15.49
N ILE A 303 -20.10 10.90 14.54
CA ILE A 303 -20.08 12.35 14.71
C ILE A 303 -21.46 12.90 14.35
N PRO A 304 -22.24 13.39 15.33
CA PRO A 304 -23.52 14.04 15.09
C PRO A 304 -23.39 15.30 14.23
N ASP A 305 -24.34 15.51 13.30
CA ASP A 305 -24.37 16.69 12.42
C ASP A 305 -24.65 17.99 13.21
N ALA A 306 -25.53 17.92 14.21
CA ALA A 306 -25.82 19.03 15.12
C ALA A 306 -25.37 18.68 16.55
N PRO A 307 -24.92 19.67 17.35
CA PRO A 307 -24.76 19.47 18.76
C PRO A 307 -26.12 18.99 19.34
N SER A 308 -26.09 17.96 20.14
CA SER A 308 -27.29 17.58 20.91
C SER A 308 -27.74 18.82 21.67
N GLU A 309 -28.96 19.32 21.38
CA GLU A 309 -29.56 20.35 22.24
C GLU A 309 -29.57 19.78 23.66
N ALA A 310 -29.00 20.53 24.61
CA ALA A 310 -28.82 20.15 26.01
C ALA A 310 -30.18 20.09 26.77
N SER A 311 -31.23 19.51 26.18
CA SER A 311 -32.56 19.47 26.74
C SER A 311 -33.03 18.11 27.27
N ASP A 312 -32.17 17.04 27.20
CA ASP A 312 -32.56 15.73 27.74
C ASP A 312 -31.45 15.08 28.61
N GLU A 313 -30.96 15.83 29.60
CA GLU A 313 -30.09 15.27 30.66
C GLU A 313 -30.79 14.22 31.54
N GLN A 314 -32.02 13.80 31.25
CA GLN A 314 -32.76 12.86 32.07
C GLN A 314 -33.06 11.50 31.41
N SER A 315 -32.45 11.15 30.28
CA SER A 315 -32.58 9.82 29.67
C SER A 315 -31.24 9.16 29.32
N ASP A 316 -30.34 9.09 30.27
CA ASP A 316 -29.01 8.44 30.15
C ASP A 316 -29.07 6.91 29.99
N GLU A 317 -30.25 6.30 29.85
CA GLU A 317 -30.50 4.86 29.69
C GLU A 317 -31.00 4.45 28.29
N GLN A 318 -30.87 5.30 27.24
CA GLN A 318 -31.24 4.80 25.93
C GLN A 318 -30.12 3.90 25.40
N SER A 319 -30.47 2.62 25.31
CA SER A 319 -29.60 1.54 24.80
C SER A 319 -29.10 1.83 23.40
N GLU A 320 -27.84 1.48 23.14
CA GLU A 320 -27.26 1.46 21.80
C GLU A 320 -28.16 0.67 20.85
N VAL A 321 -28.43 1.24 19.69
CA VAL A 321 -29.18 0.55 18.62
C VAL A 321 -28.20 -0.04 17.65
N LEU A 322 -28.40 -1.31 17.29
CA LEU A 322 -27.56 -2.01 16.34
C LEU A 322 -28.00 -1.70 14.91
N TRP A 323 -27.09 -1.16 14.11
CA TRP A 323 -27.33 -0.77 12.73
C TRP A 323 -26.52 -1.56 11.73
N ASN A 324 -27.11 -1.95 10.62
CA ASN A 324 -26.37 -2.41 9.44
C ASN A 324 -25.99 -1.19 8.61
N ILE A 325 -24.71 -0.92 8.47
CA ILE A 325 -24.17 0.21 7.70
C ILE A 325 -23.98 -0.24 6.27
N CYS A 326 -24.83 0.27 5.37
CA CYS A 326 -24.86 -0.07 3.95
C CYS A 326 -24.43 1.13 3.10
N GLY A 327 -23.74 0.86 2.02
CA GLY A 327 -23.34 1.90 1.08
C GLY A 327 -24.41 2.27 0.06
N SER A 328 -24.03 3.06 -0.90
CA SER A 328 -24.89 3.65 -1.94
C SER A 328 -24.96 2.84 -3.24
N LEU A 329 -24.37 1.64 -3.28
CA LEU A 329 -24.40 0.79 -4.46
C LEU A 329 -25.66 -0.09 -4.49
N CYS A 330 -26.23 -0.27 -5.69
CA CYS A 330 -27.36 -1.15 -5.91
C CYS A 330 -26.92 -2.62 -5.97
N THR A 331 -26.38 -3.13 -4.86
CA THR A 331 -26.02 -4.54 -4.66
C THR A 331 -26.20 -4.92 -3.20
N VAL A 332 -26.65 -6.13 -2.93
CA VAL A 332 -26.84 -6.68 -1.57
C VAL A 332 -25.51 -6.83 -0.81
N ASN A 333 -24.39 -6.79 -1.53
CA ASN A 333 -23.05 -6.93 -0.94
C ASN A 333 -22.49 -5.60 -0.40
N ASP A 334 -23.16 -4.47 -0.68
CA ASP A 334 -22.68 -3.15 -0.21
C ASP A 334 -23.04 -2.92 1.26
N VAL A 335 -22.44 -3.73 2.12
CA VAL A 335 -22.56 -3.66 3.56
C VAL A 335 -21.16 -3.44 4.13
N LEU A 336 -20.93 -2.27 4.71
CA LEU A 336 -19.63 -1.91 5.32
C LEU A 336 -19.45 -2.60 6.67
N VAL A 337 -20.50 -2.55 7.52
CA VAL A 337 -20.49 -3.16 8.85
C VAL A 337 -21.88 -3.68 9.18
N LYS A 338 -21.97 -4.86 9.78
CA LYS A 338 -23.20 -5.42 10.35
C LYS A 338 -23.25 -5.16 11.84
N GLN A 339 -24.47 -4.81 12.33
CA GLN A 339 -24.76 -4.68 13.75
C GLN A 339 -23.82 -3.69 14.48
N MET A 340 -23.50 -2.56 13.84
CA MET A 340 -22.72 -1.48 14.48
C MET A 340 -23.56 -0.82 15.57
N PRO A 341 -23.08 -0.77 16.83
CA PRO A 341 -23.79 -0.09 17.91
C PRO A 341 -23.63 1.43 17.75
N LEU A 342 -24.73 2.14 17.56
CA LEU A 342 -24.76 3.60 17.50
C LEU A 342 -25.79 4.16 18.46
N LYS A 343 -25.41 5.24 19.16
CA LYS A 343 -26.33 6.01 20.03
C LYS A 343 -26.93 7.16 19.22
N HIS A 344 -28.26 7.26 19.20
CA HIS A 344 -29.00 8.37 18.60
C HIS A 344 -28.61 8.72 17.14
N ALA A 345 -28.22 7.70 16.35
CA ALA A 345 -27.83 7.91 14.97
C ALA A 345 -28.98 8.51 14.14
N LYS A 346 -28.69 9.58 13.39
CA LYS A 346 -29.66 10.33 12.57
C LYS A 346 -29.13 10.51 11.15
N ILE A 347 -30.04 10.76 10.21
CA ILE A 347 -29.68 11.23 8.87
C ILE A 347 -28.93 12.55 9.01
N GLY A 348 -27.81 12.70 8.31
CA GLY A 348 -26.88 13.82 8.38
C GLY A 348 -25.64 13.49 9.22
N ASP A 349 -25.74 12.60 10.21
CA ASP A 349 -24.57 12.22 11.03
C ASP A 349 -23.48 11.58 10.17
N ALA A 350 -22.22 11.79 10.57
CA ALA A 350 -21.08 11.22 9.90
C ALA A 350 -20.54 10.00 10.63
N LEU A 351 -20.11 9.02 9.84
CA LEU A 351 -19.27 7.91 10.29
C LEU A 351 -17.88 8.10 9.76
N VAL A 352 -16.90 8.01 10.65
CA VAL A 352 -15.47 8.11 10.34
C VAL A 352 -14.83 6.77 10.60
N PHE A 353 -14.37 6.11 9.55
CA PHE A 353 -13.64 4.86 9.63
C PHE A 353 -12.15 5.14 9.70
N GLU A 354 -11.47 4.55 10.69
CA GLU A 354 -10.06 4.80 10.98
C GLU A 354 -9.15 3.72 10.38
N ARG A 355 -7.82 3.97 10.36
CA ARG A 355 -6.78 3.03 9.89
C ARG A 355 -6.92 2.63 8.42
N VAL A 356 -7.44 3.50 7.58
CA VAL A 356 -7.66 3.26 6.15
C VAL A 356 -6.57 3.86 5.26
N GLY A 357 -5.44 4.23 5.84
CA GLY A 357 -4.34 4.88 5.09
C GLY A 357 -3.62 3.97 4.10
N ALA A 358 -3.80 2.65 4.19
CA ALA A 358 -3.14 1.68 3.33
C ALA A 358 -4.15 0.88 2.51
N TYR A 359 -3.96 0.82 1.19
CA TYR A 359 -4.69 0.06 0.17
C TYR A 359 -6.14 0.52 -0.07
N SER A 360 -6.90 0.83 0.95
CA SER A 360 -8.33 1.15 0.86
C SER A 360 -8.64 2.17 -0.26
N VAL A 361 -7.80 3.19 -0.40
CA VAL A 361 -7.95 4.27 -1.39
C VAL A 361 -7.76 3.83 -2.85
N THR A 362 -7.17 2.66 -3.11
CA THR A 362 -6.86 2.16 -4.45
C THR A 362 -7.47 0.81 -4.78
N GLU A 363 -7.83 0.01 -3.78
CA GLU A 363 -8.39 -1.35 -3.97
C GLU A 363 -9.92 -1.38 -4.08
N GLY A 364 -10.59 -0.22 -4.08
CA GLY A 364 -12.05 -0.15 -4.25
C GLY A 364 -12.52 -0.50 -5.66
N ILE A 365 -13.79 -0.89 -5.79
CA ILE A 365 -14.44 -1.19 -7.07
C ILE A 365 -14.96 0.09 -7.74
N TYR A 366 -14.09 1.05 -7.97
CA TYR A 366 -14.41 2.44 -8.34
C TYR A 366 -15.25 2.62 -9.60
N LEU A 367 -15.21 1.67 -10.55
CA LEU A 367 -15.94 1.77 -11.82
C LEU A 367 -17.36 1.20 -11.75
N PHE A 368 -17.69 0.43 -10.69
CA PHE A 368 -19.02 -0.17 -10.57
C PHE A 368 -20.09 0.90 -10.37
N LEU A 369 -21.17 0.80 -11.15
CA LEU A 369 -22.29 1.76 -11.22
C LEU A 369 -21.88 3.21 -11.59
N SER A 370 -20.67 3.41 -12.09
CA SER A 370 -20.14 4.74 -12.46
C SER A 370 -20.30 5.79 -11.35
N ARG A 371 -20.15 5.37 -10.10
CA ARG A 371 -20.22 6.27 -8.93
C ARG A 371 -19.00 7.19 -8.89
N ARG A 372 -19.21 8.40 -8.40
CA ARG A 372 -18.16 9.39 -8.21
C ARG A 372 -17.10 8.89 -7.22
N MET A 373 -15.82 9.02 -7.56
CA MET A 373 -14.72 8.73 -6.65
C MET A 373 -14.62 9.77 -5.53
N PRO A 374 -14.27 9.39 -4.30
CA PRO A 374 -14.22 10.31 -3.16
C PRO A 374 -13.12 11.36 -3.31
N ARG A 375 -13.29 12.46 -2.61
CA ARG A 375 -12.21 13.45 -2.41
C ARG A 375 -11.05 12.82 -1.65
N ILE A 376 -9.84 13.32 -1.88
CA ILE A 376 -8.65 12.96 -1.12
C ILE A 376 -8.03 14.23 -0.56
N LEU A 377 -7.89 14.26 0.73
CA LEU A 377 -7.42 15.41 1.49
C LEU A 377 -6.19 15.01 2.32
N PHE A 378 -5.28 15.94 2.46
CA PHE A 378 -4.24 15.90 3.47
C PHE A 378 -4.61 16.83 4.61
N TRP A 379 -4.21 16.48 5.81
CA TRP A 379 -4.30 17.35 6.97
C TRP A 379 -2.95 17.39 7.69
N SER A 380 -2.55 18.57 8.13
CA SER A 380 -1.45 18.78 9.07
C SER A 380 -1.79 19.93 10.01
N GLU A 381 -1.19 19.95 11.19
CA GLU A 381 -1.37 21.07 12.12
C GLU A 381 -0.89 22.40 11.51
N LYS A 382 0.19 22.33 10.73
CA LYS A 382 0.78 23.51 10.08
C LYS A 382 -0.09 24.10 8.96
N ASP A 383 -0.61 23.25 8.06
CA ASP A 383 -1.20 23.71 6.80
C ASP A 383 -2.74 23.57 6.78
N GLY A 384 -3.33 22.93 7.81
CA GLY A 384 -4.74 22.59 7.84
C GLY A 384 -5.12 21.53 6.78
N PHE A 385 -6.34 21.61 6.25
CA PHE A 385 -6.78 20.73 5.17
C PHE A 385 -6.31 21.22 3.81
N THR A 386 -5.71 20.34 3.02
CA THR A 386 -5.32 20.58 1.63
C THR A 386 -5.89 19.48 0.73
N GLU A 387 -6.33 19.83 -0.48
CA GLU A 387 -6.95 18.88 -1.39
C GLU A 387 -5.92 18.25 -2.33
N ALA A 388 -5.70 16.93 -2.18
CA ALA A 388 -4.80 16.15 -3.04
C ALA A 388 -5.49 15.67 -4.33
N ARG A 389 -6.80 15.37 -4.26
CA ARG A 389 -7.62 15.01 -5.42
C ARG A 389 -9.07 15.41 -5.16
N LYS A 390 -9.67 16.13 -6.11
CA LYS A 390 -11.10 16.40 -6.13
C LYS A 390 -11.91 15.12 -6.29
N ALA A 391 -13.14 15.15 -5.83
CA ALA A 391 -14.09 14.10 -6.18
C ALA A 391 -14.21 14.03 -7.70
N THR A 392 -14.03 12.83 -8.25
CA THR A 392 -13.86 12.62 -9.69
C THR A 392 -14.94 11.70 -10.23
N GLU A 393 -15.58 12.14 -11.33
CA GLU A 393 -16.58 11.32 -12.01
C GLU A 393 -15.91 10.11 -12.69
N SER A 394 -16.49 8.92 -12.51
CA SER A 394 -16.00 7.70 -13.14
C SER A 394 -16.76 7.34 -14.43
N TYR A 395 -17.92 7.94 -14.69
CA TYR A 395 -18.72 7.64 -15.88
C TYR A 395 -17.97 7.88 -17.21
N PRO A 396 -17.04 8.88 -17.36
CA PRO A 396 -16.34 9.05 -18.62
C PRO A 396 -15.47 7.84 -19.00
N ILE A 397 -14.96 7.09 -17.97
CA ILE A 397 -14.16 5.88 -18.19
C ILE A 397 -15.06 4.71 -18.64
N ASN A 398 -16.33 4.70 -18.22
CA ASN A 398 -17.32 3.68 -18.56
C ASN A 398 -18.16 4.05 -19.79
N THR A 399 -17.93 5.23 -20.40
CA THR A 399 -18.61 5.64 -21.63
C THR A 399 -17.87 5.05 -22.83
N GLU A 400 -18.61 4.44 -23.75
CA GLU A 400 -18.04 3.88 -24.95
C GLU A 400 -17.39 4.95 -25.85
N TYR A 401 -16.21 4.62 -26.36
CA TYR A 401 -15.55 5.35 -27.43
C TYR A 401 -15.44 4.41 -28.66
N ILE A 402 -16.21 4.72 -29.72
CA ILE A 402 -16.26 3.86 -30.89
C ILE A 402 -15.27 4.34 -31.95
N GLU A 403 -14.16 3.62 -32.08
CA GLU A 403 -13.24 3.75 -33.20
C GLU A 403 -13.24 2.46 -34.02
N LYS A 404 -13.44 2.61 -35.34
CA LYS A 404 -13.36 1.44 -36.27
C LYS A 404 -11.91 0.98 -36.39
N LEU A 405 -11.59 -0.13 -35.78
CA LEU A 405 -10.29 -0.77 -35.96
C LEU A 405 -10.13 -1.27 -37.37
N LYS A 406 -9.13 -0.79 -38.12
CA LYS A 406 -8.68 -1.33 -39.39
C LYS A 406 -7.79 -2.55 -39.14
N ILE A 407 -8.40 -3.68 -38.81
CA ILE A 407 -7.66 -4.94 -38.69
C ILE A 407 -7.30 -5.36 -40.14
N LYS A 408 -6.00 -5.30 -40.47
CA LYS A 408 -5.52 -5.95 -41.72
C LYS A 408 -5.78 -7.44 -41.55
N LYS A 409 -6.60 -8.01 -42.43
CA LYS A 409 -6.68 -9.47 -42.59
C LYS A 409 -5.27 -9.93 -42.92
N GLY A 410 -4.64 -10.65 -42.00
CA GLY A 410 -3.36 -11.30 -42.27
C GLY A 410 -3.51 -12.20 -43.47
N ASP A 411 -2.57 -12.14 -44.42
CA ASP A 411 -2.46 -13.11 -45.47
C ASP A 411 -2.29 -14.49 -44.83
N ASN A 412 -3.34 -15.30 -44.91
CA ASN A 412 -3.31 -16.71 -44.53
C ASN A 412 -2.42 -17.48 -45.50
N ASN A 413 -1.10 -17.28 -45.44
CA ASN A 413 -0.12 -18.14 -46.04
C ASN A 413 0.42 -19.15 -45.02
N TYR A 414 -0.47 -20.01 -44.53
CA TYR A 414 -0.01 -21.31 -44.04
C TYR A 414 0.29 -22.16 -45.26
N GLY A 415 1.54 -22.11 -45.68
CA GLY A 415 2.05 -22.98 -46.74
C GLY A 415 1.75 -24.44 -46.41
N LYS A 416 1.11 -25.13 -47.33
CA LYS A 416 1.00 -26.57 -47.35
C LYS A 416 2.41 -27.13 -47.29
N ILE A 417 2.76 -27.75 -46.18
CA ILE A 417 3.91 -28.65 -46.11
C ILE A 417 3.39 -30.00 -46.65
N ASN A 418 3.86 -30.34 -47.83
CA ASN A 418 3.80 -31.69 -48.36
C ASN A 418 4.78 -32.60 -47.62
#